data_341bc6fa6cf06f1721a474ad4ad47f68
#
_entry.id   341bc6fa6cf06f1721a474ad4ad47f68
#
_cell.length_a   1.000
_cell.length_b   1.000
_cell.length_c   1.000
_cell.angle_alpha   90.00
_cell.angle_beta   90.00
_cell.angle_gamma   90.00
#
_symmetry.space_group_name_H-M   'P 1'
#
loop_
_entity.id
_entity.type
_entity.pdbx_description
1 polymer ?
#
loop_
_entity_poly.entity_id
_entity_poly.type
_entity_poly.pdbx_seq_one_letter_code
_entity_poly.pdbx_strand_id
1 'polypeptide(L)'
;ISLPLVDREIPIIADSYVDREFGTGVVKITPAHDPNDFEVGLRHELPQIRVMDDSGTMNQNAGRYEGMDRYEARKEIVADLKEGGFLYKIEEHRHNVGHCYRCHTTVEPIISRQWFVKMEPLAKPAIDVVKEGRVKFIPERFSKIYFNWMENIKDWCISRQLWWGHRIPAYYCTSCDETVVSRFEPESCPKCGGS
;
A
#
# COMPACT_ATOMS: atom_id res chain seq x y z
N ILE A 1 0.63 -22.19 -9.05
CA ILE A 1 2.07 -22.45 -8.81
C ILE A 1 2.31 -22.56 -7.32
N SER A 2 3.05 -23.60 -6.90
CA SER A 2 3.53 -23.69 -5.52
C SER A 2 4.80 -22.83 -5.35
N LEU A 3 4.77 -21.96 -4.35
CA LEU A 3 5.92 -21.13 -4.00
C LEU A 3 6.91 -21.96 -3.17
N PRO A 4 8.17 -22.14 -3.62
CA PRO A 4 9.13 -22.92 -2.87
C PRO A 4 9.39 -22.34 -1.47
N LEU A 5 9.83 -23.17 -0.53
CA LEU A 5 10.20 -22.88 0.87
C LEU A 5 9.05 -22.59 1.83
N VAL A 6 7.87 -22.20 1.35
CA VAL A 6 6.72 -21.85 2.18
C VAL A 6 5.44 -22.63 1.82
N ASP A 7 5.51 -23.54 0.84
CA ASP A 7 4.43 -24.41 0.36
C ASP A 7 3.08 -23.70 0.14
N ARG A 8 3.15 -22.45 -0.32
CA ARG A 8 1.99 -21.63 -0.61
C ARG A 8 1.66 -21.71 -2.10
N GLU A 9 0.42 -21.99 -2.42
CA GLU A 9 -0.09 -21.86 -3.78
C GLU A 9 -0.41 -20.40 -4.10
N ILE A 10 0.09 -19.93 -5.24
CA ILE A 10 -0.20 -18.60 -5.77
C ILE A 10 -0.78 -18.71 -7.18
N PRO A 11 -1.77 -17.85 -7.55
CA PRO A 11 -2.36 -17.85 -8.87
C PRO A 11 -1.40 -17.29 -9.92
N ILE A 12 -1.57 -17.73 -11.17
CA ILE A 12 -1.01 -17.06 -12.35
C ILE A 12 -2.09 -16.17 -12.91
N ILE A 13 -1.80 -14.90 -13.07
CA ILE A 13 -2.71 -13.88 -13.60
C ILE A 13 -2.12 -13.22 -14.85
N ALA A 14 -2.96 -12.66 -15.69
CA ALA A 14 -2.56 -11.82 -16.82
C ALA A 14 -2.94 -10.37 -16.50
N ASP A 15 -1.97 -9.45 -16.57
CA ASP A 15 -2.18 -8.02 -16.32
C ASP A 15 -1.36 -7.17 -17.28
N SER A 16 -1.87 -6.02 -17.67
CA SER A 16 -1.19 -5.06 -18.55
C SER A 16 0.03 -4.38 -17.90
N TYR A 17 0.21 -4.55 -16.60
CA TYR A 17 1.39 -4.09 -15.86
C TYR A 17 2.66 -4.81 -16.29
N VAL A 18 2.52 -6.04 -16.84
CA VAL A 18 3.66 -6.86 -17.23
C VAL A 18 4.20 -6.44 -18.59
N ASP A 19 5.47 -6.02 -18.62
CA ASP A 19 6.21 -5.80 -19.86
C ASP A 19 6.76 -7.15 -20.38
N ARG A 20 6.27 -7.60 -21.53
CA ARG A 20 6.63 -8.88 -22.14
C ARG A 20 8.07 -8.91 -22.66
N GLU A 21 8.63 -7.74 -22.96
CA GLU A 21 9.98 -7.60 -23.53
C GLU A 21 11.04 -7.45 -22.43
N PHE A 22 10.61 -7.20 -21.19
CA PHE A 22 11.52 -7.07 -20.07
C PHE A 22 11.78 -8.43 -19.39
N GLY A 23 13.05 -8.84 -19.30
CA GLY A 23 13.46 -10.06 -18.64
C GLY A 23 12.84 -11.33 -19.27
N THR A 24 12.07 -12.06 -18.48
CA THR A 24 11.34 -13.27 -18.92
C THR A 24 9.89 -12.98 -19.32
N GLY A 25 9.42 -11.74 -19.21
CA GLY A 25 8.01 -11.40 -19.35
C GLY A 25 7.11 -11.92 -18.21
N VAL A 26 7.71 -12.34 -17.11
CA VAL A 26 6.99 -12.81 -15.90
C VAL A 26 7.40 -11.97 -14.71
N VAL A 27 6.42 -11.50 -13.95
CA VAL A 27 6.62 -10.65 -12.76
C VAL A 27 6.03 -11.35 -11.53
N LYS A 28 6.78 -11.36 -10.43
CA LYS A 28 6.29 -11.75 -9.12
C LYS A 28 5.57 -10.55 -8.49
N ILE A 29 4.33 -10.74 -8.05
CA ILE A 29 3.49 -9.71 -7.43
C ILE A 29 3.37 -9.95 -5.93
N THR A 30 3.72 -8.93 -5.14
CA THR A 30 3.61 -8.94 -3.66
C THR A 30 2.83 -7.72 -3.16
N PRO A 31 1.50 -7.79 -3.14
CA PRO A 31 0.63 -6.63 -2.89
C PRO A 31 0.87 -5.90 -1.57
N ALA A 32 1.40 -6.59 -0.56
CA ALA A 32 1.64 -6.00 0.76
C ALA A 32 2.96 -5.19 0.85
N HIS A 33 3.86 -5.29 -0.14
CA HIS A 33 5.22 -4.78 -0.03
C HIS A 33 5.69 -3.94 -1.23
N ASP A 34 4.83 -3.65 -2.18
CA ASP A 34 5.11 -2.77 -3.30
C ASP A 34 3.85 -2.01 -3.72
N PRO A 35 3.91 -0.68 -3.94
CA PRO A 35 2.73 0.10 -4.32
C PRO A 35 2.11 -0.29 -5.67
N ASN A 36 2.92 -0.66 -6.65
CA ASN A 36 2.42 -1.08 -7.97
C ASN A 36 1.79 -2.47 -7.88
N ASP A 37 2.43 -3.38 -7.14
CA ASP A 37 1.90 -4.71 -6.86
C ASP A 37 0.59 -4.64 -6.07
N PHE A 38 0.45 -3.64 -5.19
CA PHE A 38 -0.79 -3.38 -4.48
C PHE A 38 -1.95 -3.07 -5.43
N GLU A 39 -1.73 -2.19 -6.42
CA GLU A 39 -2.74 -1.86 -7.44
C GLU A 39 -3.12 -3.08 -8.30
N VAL A 40 -2.14 -3.92 -8.67
CA VAL A 40 -2.42 -5.21 -9.34
C VAL A 40 -3.23 -6.11 -8.41
N GLY A 41 -2.85 -6.17 -7.15
CA GLY A 41 -3.54 -6.96 -6.13
C GLY A 41 -5.01 -6.57 -5.97
N LEU A 42 -5.32 -5.26 -6.00
CA LEU A 42 -6.70 -4.77 -5.95
C LEU A 42 -7.51 -5.19 -7.18
N ARG A 43 -6.93 -5.08 -8.39
CA ARG A 43 -7.62 -5.44 -9.64
C ARG A 43 -7.96 -6.92 -9.74
N HIS A 44 -7.13 -7.77 -9.15
CA HIS A 44 -7.26 -9.23 -9.22
C HIS A 44 -7.68 -9.87 -7.88
N GLU A 45 -8.08 -9.05 -6.90
CA GLU A 45 -8.51 -9.51 -5.57
C GLU A 45 -7.50 -10.45 -4.89
N LEU A 46 -6.20 -10.15 -5.09
CA LEU A 46 -5.13 -10.98 -4.52
C LEU A 46 -5.00 -10.76 -3.01
N PRO A 47 -4.67 -11.79 -2.25
CA PRO A 47 -4.43 -11.66 -0.82
C PRO A 47 -3.22 -10.76 -0.54
N GLN A 48 -3.38 -9.85 0.41
CA GLN A 48 -2.34 -8.94 0.87
C GLN A 48 -1.59 -9.56 2.05
N ILE A 49 -0.58 -10.35 1.76
CA ILE A 49 0.17 -11.09 2.78
C ILE A 49 1.40 -10.29 3.19
N ARG A 50 1.35 -9.75 4.38
CA ARG A 50 2.47 -9.05 5.00
C ARG A 50 3.42 -10.06 5.64
N VAL A 51 4.71 -10.02 5.28
CA VAL A 51 5.74 -10.97 5.75
C VAL A 51 6.72 -10.38 6.76
N MET A 52 6.62 -9.08 7.04
CA MET A 52 7.42 -8.37 8.04
C MET A 52 6.53 -7.62 9.03
N ASP A 53 7.00 -7.44 10.24
CA ASP A 53 6.43 -6.53 11.23
C ASP A 53 6.90 -5.07 11.02
N ASP A 54 6.50 -4.16 11.92
CA ASP A 54 6.84 -2.73 11.81
C ASP A 54 8.32 -2.45 12.13
N SER A 55 9.03 -3.39 12.73
CA SER A 55 10.48 -3.28 13.00
C SER A 55 11.34 -3.80 11.84
N GLY A 56 10.72 -4.40 10.82
CA GLY A 56 11.41 -5.01 9.68
C GLY A 56 11.90 -6.43 9.98
N THR A 57 11.35 -7.07 11.01
CA THR A 57 11.58 -8.46 11.37
C THR A 57 10.57 -9.34 10.64
N MET A 58 10.98 -10.50 10.20
CA MET A 58 10.10 -11.45 9.52
C MET A 58 9.04 -11.99 10.48
N ASN A 59 7.77 -11.96 10.07
CA ASN A 59 6.65 -12.42 10.89
C ASN A 59 6.26 -13.88 10.56
N GLN A 60 5.20 -14.40 11.23
CA GLN A 60 4.72 -15.78 11.06
C GLN A 60 4.39 -16.17 9.61
N ASN A 61 4.06 -15.21 8.72
CA ASN A 61 3.78 -15.48 7.32
C ASN A 61 5.05 -15.81 6.50
N ALA A 62 6.22 -15.57 7.07
CA ALA A 62 7.50 -15.92 6.48
C ALA A 62 7.93 -17.38 6.79
N GLY A 63 7.09 -18.15 7.51
CA GLY A 63 7.34 -19.55 7.85
C GLY A 63 8.61 -19.72 8.67
N ARG A 64 9.53 -20.59 8.23
CA ARG A 64 10.77 -20.91 8.98
C ARG A 64 11.72 -19.71 9.21
N TYR A 65 11.50 -18.59 8.53
CA TYR A 65 12.30 -17.36 8.67
C TYR A 65 11.69 -16.39 9.70
N GLU A 66 10.63 -16.76 10.40
CA GLU A 66 10.01 -15.96 11.46
C GLU A 66 11.03 -15.54 12.51
N GLY A 67 10.98 -14.28 12.94
CA GLY A 67 11.89 -13.71 13.93
C GLY A 67 13.26 -13.27 13.41
N MET A 68 13.60 -13.55 12.15
CA MET A 68 14.85 -13.10 11.54
C MET A 68 14.79 -11.64 11.14
N ASP A 69 15.92 -10.94 11.23
CA ASP A 69 16.11 -9.67 10.52
C ASP A 69 15.99 -9.88 9.01
N ARG A 70 15.39 -8.92 8.29
CA ARG A 70 15.13 -9.03 6.85
C ARG A 70 16.39 -9.26 6.00
N TYR A 71 17.55 -8.76 6.43
CA TYR A 71 18.81 -8.97 5.70
C TYR A 71 19.40 -10.36 5.95
N GLU A 72 19.22 -10.89 7.14
CA GLU A 72 19.62 -12.25 7.50
C GLU A 72 18.70 -13.24 6.77
N ALA A 73 17.38 -13.04 6.85
CA ALA A 73 16.41 -13.84 6.12
C ALA A 73 16.70 -13.90 4.62
N ARG A 74 17.09 -12.78 4.00
CA ARG A 74 17.48 -12.75 2.58
C ARG A 74 18.64 -13.70 2.27
N LYS A 75 19.65 -13.75 3.12
CA LYS A 75 20.81 -14.64 2.94
C LYS A 75 20.42 -16.10 3.06
N GLU A 76 19.63 -16.42 4.09
CA GLU A 76 19.13 -17.78 4.33
C GLU A 76 18.21 -18.26 3.19
N ILE A 77 17.27 -17.42 2.75
CA ILE A 77 16.37 -17.74 1.63
C ILE A 77 17.18 -18.05 0.36
N VAL A 78 18.22 -17.28 0.06
CA VAL A 78 19.07 -17.52 -1.11
C VAL A 78 19.83 -18.84 -0.98
N ALA A 79 20.33 -19.14 0.22
CA ALA A 79 21.02 -20.41 0.49
C ALA A 79 20.08 -21.61 0.30
N ASP A 80 18.87 -21.52 0.86
CA ASP A 80 17.85 -22.56 0.77
C ASP A 80 17.35 -22.79 -0.67
N LEU A 81 17.15 -21.71 -1.42
CA LEU A 81 16.80 -21.81 -2.85
C LEU A 81 17.91 -22.50 -3.66
N LYS A 82 19.16 -22.26 -3.29
CA LYS A 82 20.31 -22.90 -3.93
C LYS A 82 20.36 -24.40 -3.57
N GLU A 83 20.20 -24.74 -2.30
CA GLU A 83 20.18 -26.12 -1.82
C GLU A 83 19.01 -26.90 -2.44
N GLY A 84 17.82 -26.29 -2.51
CA GLY A 84 16.63 -26.89 -3.12
C GLY A 84 16.66 -26.96 -4.65
N GLY A 85 17.71 -26.44 -5.31
CA GLY A 85 17.82 -26.45 -6.77
C GLY A 85 16.91 -25.46 -7.49
N PHE A 86 16.32 -24.50 -6.77
CA PHE A 86 15.44 -23.47 -7.33
C PHE A 86 16.18 -22.21 -7.81
N LEU A 87 17.42 -22.01 -7.37
CA LEU A 87 18.22 -20.84 -7.74
C LEU A 87 18.91 -21.07 -9.09
N TYR A 88 18.53 -20.30 -10.11
CA TYR A 88 19.17 -20.36 -11.42
C TYR A 88 20.45 -19.54 -11.49
N LYS A 89 20.40 -18.24 -11.12
CA LYS A 89 21.56 -17.34 -11.10
C LYS A 89 21.33 -16.14 -10.19
N ILE A 90 22.42 -15.48 -9.81
CA ILE A 90 22.44 -14.19 -9.13
C ILE A 90 23.17 -13.21 -10.03
N GLU A 91 22.57 -12.04 -10.26
CA GLU A 91 23.15 -10.95 -11.05
C GLU A 91 23.16 -9.66 -10.24
N GLU A 92 24.19 -8.85 -10.39
CA GLU A 92 24.19 -7.50 -9.83
C GLU A 92 23.20 -6.63 -10.58
N HIS A 93 22.32 -5.97 -9.82
CA HIS A 93 21.35 -5.04 -10.36
C HIS A 93 21.43 -3.71 -9.61
N ARG A 94 21.61 -2.61 -10.36
CA ARG A 94 21.65 -1.26 -9.80
C ARG A 94 20.26 -0.65 -9.87
N HIS A 95 19.73 -0.22 -8.72
CA HIS A 95 18.46 0.47 -8.61
C HIS A 95 18.50 1.47 -7.45
N ASN A 96 17.56 2.42 -7.45
CA ASN A 96 17.43 3.38 -6.38
C ASN A 96 16.67 2.76 -5.21
N VAL A 97 17.25 2.85 -4.01
CA VAL A 97 16.62 2.39 -2.76
C VAL A 97 16.32 3.61 -1.89
N GLY A 98 15.07 3.72 -1.43
CA GLY A 98 14.65 4.78 -0.52
C GLY A 98 15.31 4.62 0.86
N HIS A 99 15.81 5.72 1.41
CA HIS A 99 16.36 5.76 2.77
C HIS A 99 15.72 6.87 3.59
N CYS A 100 15.60 6.65 4.89
CA CYS A 100 15.18 7.69 5.81
C CYS A 100 16.21 8.83 5.81
N TYR A 101 15.77 10.06 5.59
CA TYR A 101 16.67 11.22 5.53
C TYR A 101 17.33 11.54 6.87
N ARG A 102 16.82 11.02 8.00
CA ARG A 102 17.40 11.24 9.33
C ARG A 102 18.37 10.15 9.75
N CYS A 103 17.97 8.90 9.68
CA CYS A 103 18.76 7.77 10.21
C CYS A 103 19.35 6.88 9.10
N HIS A 104 19.10 7.20 7.83
CA HIS A 104 19.59 6.47 6.66
C HIS A 104 19.19 4.99 6.60
N THR A 105 18.25 4.56 7.46
CA THR A 105 17.69 3.22 7.37
C THR A 105 16.93 3.06 6.06
N THR A 106 17.09 1.91 5.41
CA THR A 106 16.34 1.54 4.21
C THR A 106 14.84 1.52 4.50
N VAL A 107 14.07 2.18 3.64
CA VAL A 107 12.60 2.18 3.71
C VAL A 107 12.09 0.90 3.07
N GLU A 108 11.35 0.11 3.84
CA GLU A 108 10.65 -1.08 3.35
C GLU A 108 9.16 -0.73 3.18
N PRO A 109 8.60 -0.80 1.97
CA PRO A 109 7.18 -0.58 1.79
C PRO A 109 6.36 -1.66 2.49
N ILE A 110 5.41 -1.24 3.32
CA ILE A 110 4.49 -2.12 4.03
C ILE A 110 3.12 -1.48 3.99
N ILE A 111 2.10 -2.25 3.62
CA ILE A 111 0.72 -1.78 3.69
C ILE A 111 0.30 -1.54 5.14
N SER A 112 -0.45 -0.48 5.35
CA SER A 112 -1.04 -0.16 6.65
C SER A 112 -2.40 0.51 6.47
N ARG A 113 -3.27 0.38 7.48
CA ARG A 113 -4.55 1.09 7.46
C ARG A 113 -4.31 2.58 7.61
N GLN A 114 -4.85 3.37 6.69
CA GLN A 114 -4.75 4.81 6.67
C GLN A 114 -6.12 5.43 6.44
N TRP A 115 -6.33 6.63 6.95
CA TRP A 115 -7.53 7.40 6.69
C TRP A 115 -7.40 8.20 5.41
N PHE A 116 -8.39 8.07 4.55
CA PHE A 116 -8.47 8.79 3.29
C PHE A 116 -9.76 9.59 3.20
N VAL A 117 -9.67 10.77 2.63
CA VAL A 117 -10.83 11.53 2.17
C VAL A 117 -11.10 11.15 0.73
N LYS A 118 -12.31 10.67 0.42
CA LYS A 118 -12.75 10.48 -0.97
C LYS A 118 -12.85 11.83 -1.66
N MET A 119 -11.94 12.11 -2.58
CA MET A 119 -11.84 13.42 -3.22
C MET A 119 -12.77 13.59 -4.41
N GLU A 120 -13.09 12.55 -5.15
CA GLU A 120 -13.96 12.63 -6.34
C GLU A 120 -15.32 13.30 -6.06
N PRO A 121 -16.10 12.92 -5.03
CA PRO A 121 -17.38 13.57 -4.72
C PRO A 121 -17.25 15.05 -4.37
N LEU A 122 -16.09 15.47 -3.84
CA LEU A 122 -15.79 16.85 -3.50
C LEU A 122 -15.31 17.65 -4.72
N ALA A 123 -14.55 17.01 -5.60
CA ALA A 123 -14.04 17.64 -6.82
C ALA A 123 -15.13 17.92 -7.85
N LYS A 124 -16.10 17.02 -8.00
CA LYS A 124 -17.16 17.14 -9.00
C LYS A 124 -17.90 18.47 -8.94
N PRO A 125 -18.50 18.89 -7.81
CA PRO A 125 -19.17 20.20 -7.75
C PRO A 125 -18.22 21.38 -7.96
N ALA A 126 -16.95 21.26 -7.58
CA ALA A 126 -15.93 22.27 -7.79
C ALA A 126 -15.57 22.40 -9.29
N ILE A 127 -15.53 21.31 -10.04
CA ILE A 127 -15.38 21.30 -11.50
C ILE A 127 -16.58 21.96 -12.16
N ASP A 128 -17.79 21.58 -11.74
CA ASP A 128 -19.04 22.05 -12.35
C ASP A 128 -19.19 23.58 -12.25
N VAL A 129 -18.88 24.21 -11.11
CA VAL A 129 -18.98 25.67 -10.96
C VAL A 129 -18.05 26.43 -11.89
N VAL A 130 -16.91 25.85 -12.27
CA VAL A 130 -16.00 26.45 -13.24
C VAL A 130 -16.49 26.22 -14.68
N LYS A 131 -16.97 24.99 -14.99
CA LYS A 131 -17.54 24.68 -16.31
C LYS A 131 -18.78 25.54 -16.63
N GLU A 132 -19.59 25.82 -15.62
CA GLU A 132 -20.78 26.69 -15.73
C GLU A 132 -20.41 28.20 -15.76
N GLY A 133 -19.16 28.54 -15.60
CA GLY A 133 -18.69 29.95 -15.61
C GLY A 133 -19.06 30.76 -14.37
N ARG A 134 -19.55 30.12 -13.30
CA ARG A 134 -19.81 30.77 -11.99
C ARG A 134 -18.52 31.16 -11.28
N VAL A 135 -17.45 30.39 -11.48
CA VAL A 135 -16.08 30.71 -11.07
C VAL A 135 -15.22 30.81 -12.31
N LYS A 136 -14.42 31.87 -12.43
CA LYS A 136 -13.54 32.10 -13.58
C LYS A 136 -12.11 32.35 -13.13
N PHE A 137 -11.15 31.77 -13.85
CA PHE A 137 -9.74 32.04 -13.64
C PHE A 137 -9.27 33.18 -14.55
N ILE A 138 -8.48 34.09 -13.99
CA ILE A 138 -7.87 35.19 -14.72
C ILE A 138 -6.35 35.12 -14.53
N PRO A 139 -5.57 34.91 -15.59
CA PRO A 139 -5.99 34.67 -16.98
C PRO A 139 -6.56 33.24 -17.17
N GLU A 140 -7.41 33.10 -18.20
CA GLU A 140 -8.18 31.89 -18.50
C GLU A 140 -7.33 30.60 -18.64
N ARG A 141 -6.07 30.75 -19.07
CA ARG A 141 -5.14 29.60 -19.22
C ARG A 141 -5.01 28.74 -17.98
N PHE A 142 -5.23 29.28 -16.78
CA PHE A 142 -5.18 28.53 -15.54
C PHE A 142 -6.36 27.55 -15.36
N SER A 143 -7.45 27.73 -16.10
CA SER A 143 -8.56 26.78 -16.10
C SER A 143 -8.11 25.39 -16.56
N LYS A 144 -7.20 25.30 -17.54
CA LYS A 144 -6.66 24.02 -18.01
C LYS A 144 -5.87 23.28 -16.90
N ILE A 145 -5.05 24.03 -16.15
CA ILE A 145 -4.29 23.48 -15.04
C ILE A 145 -5.23 23.00 -13.94
N TYR A 146 -6.24 23.81 -13.62
CA TYR A 146 -7.27 23.46 -12.63
C TYR A 146 -7.99 22.17 -12.99
N PHE A 147 -8.51 22.05 -14.23
CA PHE A 147 -9.20 20.86 -14.67
C PHE A 147 -8.30 19.62 -14.66
N ASN A 148 -7.06 19.76 -15.13
CA ASN A 148 -6.10 18.66 -15.09
C ASN A 148 -5.86 18.12 -13.66
N TRP A 149 -5.77 19.00 -12.68
CA TRP A 149 -5.63 18.62 -11.28
C TRP A 149 -6.91 17.98 -10.72
N MET A 150 -8.06 18.61 -10.97
CA MET A 150 -9.33 18.21 -10.38
C MET A 150 -9.90 16.92 -10.98
N GLU A 151 -9.72 16.72 -12.30
CA GLU A 151 -10.20 15.52 -13.02
C GLU A 151 -9.31 14.29 -12.75
N ASN A 152 -8.04 14.51 -12.34
CA ASN A 152 -7.11 13.43 -11.98
C ASN A 152 -6.83 13.36 -10.48
N ILE A 153 -7.69 13.97 -9.65
CA ILE A 153 -7.46 14.02 -8.22
C ILE A 153 -7.51 12.63 -7.59
N LYS A 154 -6.54 12.34 -6.72
CA LYS A 154 -6.48 11.09 -5.96
C LYS A 154 -7.07 11.31 -4.57
N ASP A 155 -7.56 10.23 -3.96
CA ASP A 155 -7.98 10.25 -2.58
C ASP A 155 -6.87 10.75 -1.66
N TRP A 156 -7.20 11.63 -0.75
CA TRP A 156 -6.24 12.31 0.11
C TRP A 156 -6.01 11.54 1.40
N CYS A 157 -4.80 10.98 1.56
CA CYS A 157 -4.40 10.38 2.83
C CYS A 157 -4.21 11.48 3.88
N ILE A 158 -5.01 11.42 4.95
CA ILE A 158 -4.97 12.38 6.07
C ILE A 158 -4.26 11.85 7.32
N SER A 159 -3.97 10.56 7.37
CA SER A 159 -3.23 9.97 8.50
C SER A 159 -1.81 10.54 8.59
N ARG A 160 -1.42 10.92 9.80
CA ARG A 160 -0.07 11.36 10.15
C ARG A 160 0.32 10.72 11.48
N GLN A 161 1.52 10.14 11.53
CA GLN A 161 2.09 9.51 12.73
C GLN A 161 2.84 10.56 13.54
N LEU A 162 2.11 11.52 14.11
CA LEU A 162 2.65 12.61 14.89
C LEU A 162 2.41 12.36 16.37
N TRP A 163 3.42 12.60 17.22
CA TRP A 163 3.23 12.59 18.67
C TRP A 163 2.29 13.70 19.11
N TRP A 164 2.40 14.87 18.52
CA TRP A 164 1.51 15.99 18.70
C TRP A 164 0.92 16.40 17.35
N GLY A 165 -0.38 16.30 17.21
CA GLY A 165 -1.08 16.63 15.96
C GLY A 165 -2.58 16.58 16.12
N HIS A 166 -3.30 16.84 15.03
CA HIS A 166 -4.75 16.72 14.98
C HIS A 166 -5.18 15.25 15.11
N ARG A 167 -6.08 15.00 16.05
CA ARG A 167 -6.69 13.67 16.20
C ARG A 167 -7.74 13.49 15.12
N ILE A 168 -7.70 12.36 14.42
CA ILE A 168 -8.78 11.93 13.52
C ILE A 168 -9.92 11.43 14.43
N PRO A 169 -11.16 11.95 14.26
CA PRO A 169 -12.28 11.60 15.12
C PRO A 169 -12.88 10.23 14.72
N ALA A 170 -12.08 9.19 14.82
CA ALA A 170 -12.45 7.80 14.57
C ALA A 170 -12.26 6.98 15.83
N TYR A 171 -13.27 6.19 16.17
CA TYR A 171 -13.35 5.37 17.37
C TYR A 171 -13.54 3.92 16.96
N TYR A 172 -12.83 3.03 17.62
CA TYR A 172 -12.85 1.60 17.32
C TYR A 172 -13.53 0.86 18.48
N CYS A 173 -14.57 0.10 18.18
CA CYS A 173 -15.23 -0.72 19.17
C CYS A 173 -14.34 -1.89 19.59
N THR A 174 -14.13 -2.06 20.88
CA THR A 174 -13.32 -3.16 21.44
C THR A 174 -14.00 -4.52 21.38
N SER A 175 -15.32 -4.54 21.14
CA SER A 175 -16.13 -5.78 21.17
C SER A 175 -16.45 -6.35 19.79
N CYS A 176 -16.49 -5.52 18.71
CA CYS A 176 -16.89 -5.98 17.38
C CYS A 176 -16.10 -5.35 16.23
N ASP A 177 -14.97 -4.72 16.50
CA ASP A 177 -14.10 -4.03 15.53
C ASP A 177 -14.80 -3.01 14.63
N GLU A 178 -16.03 -2.58 14.97
CA GLU A 178 -16.74 -1.53 14.24
C GLU A 178 -16.00 -0.20 14.36
N THR A 179 -15.92 0.54 13.27
CA THR A 179 -15.29 1.85 13.23
C THR A 179 -16.34 2.94 13.14
N VAL A 180 -16.37 3.83 14.12
CA VAL A 180 -17.32 4.94 14.18
C VAL A 180 -16.58 6.26 13.97
N VAL A 181 -16.97 7.00 12.94
CA VAL A 181 -16.48 8.36 12.72
C VAL A 181 -17.49 9.34 13.31
N SER A 182 -17.12 10.05 14.37
CA SER A 182 -18.00 10.96 15.08
C SER A 182 -17.24 12.18 15.60
N ARG A 183 -17.90 13.34 15.56
CA ARG A 183 -17.34 14.59 16.12
C ARG A 183 -17.09 14.49 17.64
N PHE A 184 -17.89 13.72 18.32
CA PHE A 184 -17.80 13.48 19.76
C PHE A 184 -17.61 12.00 20.02
N GLU A 185 -16.97 11.66 21.13
CA GLU A 185 -16.78 10.28 21.56
C GLU A 185 -18.14 9.59 21.73
N PRO A 186 -18.39 8.45 21.07
CA PRO A 186 -19.63 7.71 21.22
C PRO A 186 -19.72 7.11 22.61
N GLU A 187 -20.91 7.18 23.23
CA GLU A 187 -21.17 6.53 24.53
C GLU A 187 -21.22 5.00 24.40
N SER A 188 -21.60 4.50 23.23
CA SER A 188 -21.68 3.07 22.93
C SER A 188 -21.54 2.82 21.44
N CYS A 189 -21.15 1.61 21.09
CA CYS A 189 -21.06 1.18 19.69
C CYS A 189 -22.47 1.09 19.06
N PRO A 190 -22.71 1.74 17.92
CA PRO A 190 -24.01 1.71 17.24
C PRO A 190 -24.37 0.31 16.70
N LYS A 191 -23.39 -0.59 16.54
CA LYS A 191 -23.59 -1.93 16.00
C LYS A 191 -23.87 -2.99 17.08
N CYS A 192 -23.13 -2.98 18.17
CA CYS A 192 -23.24 -4.01 19.20
C CYS A 192 -23.61 -3.51 20.59
N GLY A 193 -23.71 -2.19 20.79
CA GLY A 193 -23.98 -1.58 22.10
C GLY A 193 -22.81 -1.63 23.08
N GLY A 194 -21.68 -2.24 22.74
CA GLY A 194 -20.48 -2.29 23.57
C GLY A 194 -19.68 -0.98 23.57
N SER A 195 -18.64 -0.89 24.40
CA SER A 195 -17.73 0.25 24.47
C SER A 195 -16.60 0.17 23.45
#